data_2697c51c458a21ef8ba586a0ef899361
#
_entry.id   2697c51c458a21ef8ba586a0ef899361
#
_cell.length_a   1.000
_cell.length_b   1.000
_cell.length_c   1.000
_cell.angle_alpha   90.00
_cell.angle_beta   90.00
_cell.angle_gamma   90.00
#
_symmetry.space_group_name_H-M   'P 1'
#
loop_
_entity.id
_entity.type
_entity.pdbx_description
1 polymer ?
#
loop_
_entity_poly.entity_id
_entity_poly.type
_entity_poly.pdbx_seq_one_letter_code
_entity_poly.pdbx_strand_id
1 'polypeptide(L)'
;NMIGYSSIVPFLGTNGIHYMSRRIRTWESQMGRQKALLNLAQVIRMLEEIGTGGAGFRFIYGAFLQESAARTGIDELNDFSQRMTEIGDMWREFAYKGSRMIKRRKSERASFDDLGDLLEVIGNKEEKFFSDLYECIK
;
A
#
# COMPACT_ATOMS: atom_id res chain seq x y z
N ASN A 1 2.86 -11.63 -18.12
CA ASN A 1 4.04 -10.79 -18.10
C ASN A 1 3.92 -9.74 -17.00
N MET A 2 4.82 -9.81 -16.03
CA MET A 2 4.78 -8.93 -14.84
C MET A 2 4.97 -7.46 -15.19
N ILE A 3 5.75 -7.15 -16.20
CA ILE A 3 6.00 -5.78 -16.62
C ILE A 3 4.73 -5.13 -17.15
N GLY A 4 4.02 -5.82 -18.05
CA GLY A 4 2.77 -5.31 -18.59
C GLY A 4 1.68 -5.18 -17.53
N TYR A 5 1.61 -6.16 -16.65
CA TYR A 5 0.65 -6.13 -15.55
C TYR A 5 0.91 -4.95 -14.62
N SER A 6 2.16 -4.72 -14.26
CA SER A 6 2.57 -3.63 -13.40
C SER A 6 2.23 -2.26 -14.01
N SER A 7 2.32 -2.11 -15.33
CA SER A 7 1.97 -0.85 -15.98
C SER A 7 0.47 -0.61 -16.03
N ILE A 8 -0.34 -1.68 -15.99
CA ILE A 8 -1.80 -1.59 -16.01
C ILE A 8 -2.34 -1.28 -14.62
N VAL A 9 -1.71 -1.80 -13.56
CA VAL A 9 -2.19 -1.65 -12.18
C VAL A 9 -1.06 -1.04 -11.32
N PRO A 10 -0.75 0.24 -11.53
CA PRO A 10 0.43 0.87 -10.91
C PRO A 10 0.41 0.86 -9.38
N PHE A 11 -0.75 0.68 -8.74
CA PHE A 11 -0.85 0.70 -7.28
C PHE A 11 -0.51 -0.64 -6.64
N LEU A 12 -0.38 -1.70 -7.42
CA LEU A 12 -0.16 -3.05 -6.90
C LEU A 12 1.29 -3.47 -6.93
N GLY A 13 2.10 -2.87 -7.79
CA GLY A 13 3.53 -3.17 -7.88
C GLY A 13 4.37 -2.20 -7.08
N THR A 14 5.56 -2.64 -6.68
CA THR A 14 6.50 -1.82 -5.89
C THR A 14 6.87 -0.54 -6.62
N ASN A 15 7.12 -0.63 -7.93
CA ASN A 15 7.44 0.55 -8.73
C ASN A 15 6.27 1.52 -8.79
N GLY A 16 5.05 0.99 -8.79
CA GLY A 16 3.84 1.83 -8.75
C GLY A 16 3.71 2.57 -7.44
N ILE A 17 4.07 1.94 -6.32
CA ILE A 17 4.02 2.58 -5.02
C ILE A 17 5.03 3.73 -4.96
N HIS A 18 6.26 3.51 -5.42
CA HIS A 18 7.26 4.56 -5.47
C HIS A 18 6.86 5.68 -6.43
N TYR A 19 6.27 5.34 -7.57
CA TYR A 19 5.73 6.33 -8.50
C TYR A 19 4.65 7.18 -7.82
N MET A 20 3.72 6.56 -7.11
CA MET A 20 2.67 7.28 -6.39
C MET A 20 3.27 8.13 -5.27
N SER A 21 4.28 7.65 -4.56
CA SER A 21 4.97 8.43 -3.53
C SER A 21 5.47 9.76 -4.10
N ARG A 22 6.08 9.72 -5.27
CA ARG A 22 6.59 10.93 -5.93
C ARG A 22 5.45 11.83 -6.43
N ARG A 23 4.42 11.23 -7.01
CA ARG A 23 3.32 11.99 -7.63
C ARG A 23 2.41 12.65 -6.59
N ILE A 24 2.12 11.96 -5.50
CA ILE A 24 1.19 12.49 -4.49
C ILE A 24 1.71 13.79 -3.87
N ARG A 25 3.03 13.95 -3.76
CA ARG A 25 3.63 15.17 -3.24
C ARG A 25 3.34 16.39 -4.11
N THR A 26 3.10 16.17 -5.41
CA THR A 26 2.87 17.24 -6.38
C THR A 26 1.40 17.54 -6.65
N TRP A 27 0.49 16.72 -6.13
CA TRP A 27 -0.93 16.85 -6.48
C TRP A 27 -1.51 18.21 -6.12
N GLU A 28 -1.21 18.69 -4.90
CA GLU A 28 -1.77 19.97 -4.46
C GLU A 28 -1.28 21.14 -5.31
N SER A 29 0.01 21.18 -5.64
CA SER A 29 0.58 22.24 -6.45
C SER A 29 0.15 22.17 -7.92
N GLN A 30 -0.09 20.99 -8.47
CA GLN A 30 -0.43 20.81 -9.87
C GLN A 30 -1.91 20.99 -10.15
N MET A 31 -2.80 20.55 -9.28
CA MET A 31 -4.23 20.52 -9.55
C MET A 31 -5.08 21.27 -8.53
N GLY A 32 -4.48 21.84 -7.50
CA GLY A 32 -5.19 22.50 -6.42
C GLY A 32 -5.66 21.52 -5.35
N ARG A 33 -5.89 22.05 -4.15
CA ARG A 33 -6.21 21.21 -2.98
C ARG A 33 -7.49 20.40 -3.16
N GLN A 34 -8.53 20.99 -3.73
CA GLN A 34 -9.82 20.31 -3.87
C GLN A 34 -9.71 19.06 -4.77
N LYS A 35 -9.09 19.21 -5.94
CA LYS A 35 -8.89 18.07 -6.84
C LYS A 35 -7.93 17.04 -6.26
N ALA A 36 -6.89 17.51 -5.56
CA ALA A 36 -5.96 16.61 -4.90
C ALA A 36 -6.67 15.75 -3.85
N LEU A 37 -7.56 16.35 -3.05
CA LEU A 37 -8.33 15.59 -2.06
C LEU A 37 -9.31 14.61 -2.70
N LEU A 38 -9.90 14.97 -3.85
CA LEU A 38 -10.76 14.04 -4.60
C LEU A 38 -9.97 12.83 -5.12
N ASN A 39 -8.76 13.07 -5.65
CA ASN A 39 -7.90 11.98 -6.08
C ASN A 39 -7.51 11.08 -4.91
N LEU A 40 -7.18 11.69 -3.78
CA LEU A 40 -6.85 10.93 -2.57
C LEU A 40 -8.03 10.07 -2.11
N ALA A 41 -9.24 10.62 -2.15
CA ALA A 41 -10.45 9.88 -1.79
C ALA A 41 -10.63 8.65 -2.70
N GLN A 42 -10.35 8.76 -3.99
CA GLN A 42 -10.42 7.64 -4.91
C GLN A 42 -9.40 6.55 -4.58
N VAL A 43 -8.16 6.95 -4.26
CA VAL A 43 -7.13 5.98 -3.88
C VAL A 43 -7.53 5.22 -2.62
N ILE A 44 -8.01 5.94 -1.60
CA ILE A 44 -8.44 5.33 -0.34
C ILE A 44 -9.59 4.37 -0.57
N ARG A 45 -10.56 4.77 -1.40
CA ARG A 45 -11.69 3.91 -1.73
C ARG A 45 -11.23 2.62 -2.41
N MET A 46 -10.28 2.72 -3.34
CA MET A 46 -9.74 1.54 -4.00
C MET A 46 -9.04 0.61 -3.02
N LEU A 47 -8.34 1.17 -2.03
CA LEU A 47 -7.63 0.38 -1.03
C LEU A 47 -8.56 -0.32 -0.05
N GLU A 48 -9.63 0.35 0.38
CA GLU A 48 -10.43 -0.11 1.51
C GLU A 48 -11.77 -0.74 1.11
N GLU A 49 -12.35 -0.34 -0.03
CA GLU A 49 -13.73 -0.68 -0.34
C GLU A 49 -13.91 -1.63 -1.52
N ILE A 50 -12.99 -1.63 -2.49
CA ILE A 50 -13.20 -2.36 -3.74
C ILE A 50 -12.58 -3.76 -3.67
N GLY A 51 -13.37 -4.72 -3.18
CA GLY A 51 -13.12 -6.16 -3.36
C GLY A 51 -11.82 -6.72 -2.82
N THR A 52 -11.14 -6.01 -1.92
CA THR A 52 -9.78 -6.39 -1.50
C THR A 52 -9.68 -6.83 -0.04
N GLY A 53 -10.75 -6.71 0.74
CA GLY A 53 -10.70 -7.00 2.17
C GLY A 53 -9.93 -5.97 2.98
N GLY A 54 -9.66 -4.79 2.40
CA GLY A 54 -8.87 -3.73 3.02
C GLY A 54 -7.39 -3.82 2.66
N ALA A 55 -6.72 -2.68 2.74
CA ALA A 55 -5.27 -2.57 2.49
C ALA A 55 -4.83 -3.15 1.13
N GLY A 56 -5.70 -3.07 0.12
CA GLY A 56 -5.36 -3.50 -1.23
C GLY A 56 -4.85 -4.94 -1.29
N PHE A 57 -5.61 -5.90 -0.76
CA PHE A 57 -5.34 -7.34 -0.74
C PHE A 57 -4.24 -7.81 0.23
N ARG A 58 -3.54 -6.92 0.93
CA ARG A 58 -2.39 -7.33 1.74
C ARG A 58 -2.78 -8.28 2.88
N PHE A 59 -3.93 -8.06 3.50
CA PHE A 59 -4.40 -8.95 4.57
C PHE A 59 -4.79 -10.33 4.03
N ILE A 60 -5.42 -10.38 2.87
CA ILE A 60 -5.77 -11.65 2.20
C ILE A 60 -4.50 -12.40 1.84
N TYR A 61 -3.50 -11.69 1.33
CA TYR A 61 -2.22 -12.30 0.98
C TYR A 61 -1.50 -12.85 2.22
N GLY A 62 -1.54 -12.10 3.33
CA GLY A 62 -0.99 -12.58 4.60
C GLY A 62 -1.65 -13.87 5.07
N ALA A 63 -2.98 -13.94 4.99
CA ALA A 63 -3.72 -15.15 5.35
C ALA A 63 -3.36 -16.31 4.42
N PHE A 64 -3.21 -16.04 3.13
CA PHE A 64 -2.77 -17.06 2.16
C PHE A 64 -1.40 -17.61 2.52
N LEU A 65 -0.46 -16.76 2.91
CA LEU A 65 0.88 -17.21 3.31
C LEU A 65 0.84 -18.08 4.56
N GLN A 66 0.00 -17.73 5.52
CA GLN A 66 -0.18 -18.51 6.73
C GLN A 66 -0.72 -19.92 6.41
N GLU A 67 -1.74 -19.98 5.56
CA GLU A 67 -2.30 -21.24 5.09
C GLU A 67 -1.26 -22.07 4.33
N SER A 68 -0.47 -21.39 3.49
CA SER A 68 0.58 -22.06 2.72
C SER A 68 1.65 -22.65 3.64
N ALA A 69 2.01 -21.97 4.73
CA ALA A 69 2.95 -22.51 5.70
C ALA A 69 2.44 -23.82 6.29
N ALA A 70 1.16 -23.86 6.68
CA ALA A 70 0.56 -25.06 7.25
C ALA A 70 0.52 -26.22 6.25
N ARG A 71 0.24 -25.92 4.98
CA ARG A 71 0.10 -26.97 3.97
C ARG A 71 1.43 -27.49 3.42
N THR A 72 2.44 -26.64 3.32
CA THR A 72 3.73 -27.00 2.73
C THR A 72 4.77 -27.42 3.75
N GLY A 73 4.57 -27.07 5.02
CA GLY A 73 5.57 -27.30 6.06
C GLY A 73 6.74 -26.31 6.02
N ILE A 74 6.63 -25.26 5.20
CA ILE A 74 7.66 -24.20 5.13
C ILE A 74 7.33 -23.15 6.19
N ASP A 75 7.91 -23.31 7.37
CA ASP A 75 7.57 -22.47 8.53
C ASP A 75 7.91 -21.00 8.32
N GLU A 76 8.93 -20.70 7.51
CA GLU A 76 9.33 -19.32 7.20
C GLU A 76 8.19 -18.51 6.60
N LEU A 77 7.23 -19.17 5.96
CA LEU A 77 6.07 -18.47 5.38
C LEU A 77 5.19 -17.82 6.46
N ASN A 78 5.25 -18.30 7.70
CA ASN A 78 4.56 -17.64 8.81
C ASN A 78 5.15 -16.25 9.09
N ASP A 79 6.47 -16.11 9.01
CA ASP A 79 7.12 -14.82 9.20
C ASP A 79 6.76 -13.87 8.07
N PHE A 80 6.70 -14.36 6.83
CA PHE A 80 6.26 -13.56 5.70
C PHE A 80 4.79 -13.16 5.83
N SER A 81 3.93 -14.04 6.35
CA SER A 81 2.55 -13.71 6.64
C SER A 81 2.46 -12.51 7.60
N GLN A 82 3.23 -12.54 8.68
CA GLN A 82 3.26 -11.46 9.65
C GLN A 82 3.77 -10.16 9.02
N ARG A 83 4.83 -10.24 8.23
CA ARG A 83 5.38 -9.06 7.55
C ARG A 83 4.37 -8.44 6.60
N MET A 84 3.63 -9.25 5.85
CA MET A 84 2.61 -8.74 4.94
C MET A 84 1.46 -8.08 5.71
N THR A 85 1.09 -8.63 6.86
CA THR A 85 0.07 -8.03 7.73
C THR A 85 0.53 -6.66 8.23
N GLU A 86 1.78 -6.53 8.62
CA GLU A 86 2.35 -5.25 9.07
C GLU A 86 2.34 -4.22 7.93
N ILE A 87 2.65 -4.65 6.71
CA ILE A 87 2.57 -3.78 5.53
C ILE A 87 1.12 -3.35 5.30
N GLY A 88 0.17 -4.28 5.45
CA GLY A 88 -1.26 -3.96 5.37
C GLY A 88 -1.67 -2.92 6.40
N ASP A 89 -1.15 -3.02 7.61
CA ASP A 89 -1.42 -2.03 8.66
C ASP A 89 -0.91 -0.64 8.27
N MET A 90 0.25 -0.57 7.60
CA MET A 90 0.77 0.71 7.10
C MET A 90 -0.13 1.30 6.01
N TRP A 91 -0.67 0.47 5.14
CA TRP A 91 -1.65 0.92 4.14
C TRP A 91 -2.91 1.47 4.80
N ARG A 92 -3.35 0.85 5.89
CA ARG A 92 -4.50 1.34 6.65
C ARG A 92 -4.18 2.67 7.34
N GLU A 93 -2.96 2.83 7.83
CA GLU A 93 -2.51 4.12 8.36
C GLU A 93 -2.55 5.21 7.28
N PHE A 94 -2.09 4.89 6.07
CA PHE A 94 -2.18 5.80 4.93
C PHE A 94 -3.64 6.21 4.68
N ALA A 95 -4.55 5.23 4.62
CA ALA A 95 -5.96 5.50 4.39
C ALA A 95 -6.57 6.34 5.51
N TYR A 96 -6.20 6.06 6.75
CA TYR A 96 -6.67 6.80 7.90
C TYR A 96 -6.22 8.26 7.86
N LYS A 97 -4.93 8.50 7.63
CA LYS A 97 -4.40 9.86 7.54
C LYS A 97 -5.03 10.63 6.38
N GLY A 98 -5.16 9.98 5.23
CA GLY A 98 -5.80 10.60 4.08
C GLY A 98 -7.26 10.94 4.32
N SER A 99 -7.99 10.05 4.97
CA SER A 99 -9.41 10.29 5.31
C SER A 99 -9.56 11.49 6.23
N ARG A 100 -8.66 11.64 7.19
CA ARG A 100 -8.71 12.79 8.09
C ARG A 100 -8.43 14.10 7.36
N MET A 101 -7.51 14.09 6.40
CA MET A 101 -7.26 15.26 5.55
C MET A 101 -8.51 15.65 4.75
N ILE A 102 -9.19 14.67 4.18
CA ILE A 102 -10.41 14.89 3.39
C ILE A 102 -11.51 15.50 4.27
N LYS A 103 -11.64 15.04 5.51
CA LYS A 103 -12.65 15.54 6.45
C LYS A 103 -12.30 16.90 7.04
N ARG A 104 -11.15 17.47 6.69
CA ARG A 104 -10.71 18.80 7.10
C ARG A 104 -10.71 19.02 8.61
N ARG A 105 -10.26 18.04 9.37
CA ARG A 105 -10.19 18.19 10.83
C ARG A 105 -9.05 19.16 11.19
N LYS A 106 -9.37 20.17 12.00
CA LYS A 106 -8.41 21.21 12.37
C LYS A 106 -7.20 20.68 13.13
N SER A 107 -7.36 19.57 13.85
CA SER A 107 -6.27 18.94 14.58
C SER A 107 -5.36 18.10 13.69
N GLU A 108 -5.75 17.85 12.45
CA GLU A 108 -4.98 17.00 11.54
C GLU A 108 -3.94 17.83 10.81
N ARG A 109 -2.68 17.48 11.00
CA ARG A 109 -1.54 18.17 10.39
C ARG A 109 -0.91 17.40 9.23
N ALA A 110 -1.43 16.22 8.91
CA ALA A 110 -0.89 15.43 7.82
C ALA A 110 -1.00 16.20 6.51
N SER A 111 0.02 16.10 5.70
CA SER A 111 0.09 16.76 4.39
C SER A 111 0.29 15.70 3.30
N PHE A 112 0.19 16.13 2.03
CA PHE A 112 0.51 15.25 0.92
C PHE A 112 1.98 14.79 0.96
N ASP A 113 2.88 15.61 1.49
CA ASP A 113 4.26 15.20 1.70
C ASP A 113 4.38 14.09 2.74
N ASP A 114 3.61 14.17 3.83
CA ASP A 114 3.57 13.11 4.84
C ASP A 114 3.07 11.80 4.25
N LEU A 115 2.03 11.88 3.42
CA LEU A 115 1.51 10.68 2.72
C LEU A 115 2.54 10.12 1.75
N GLY A 116 3.27 10.99 1.06
CA GLY A 116 4.36 10.57 0.18
C GLY A 116 5.47 9.86 0.94
N ASP A 117 5.85 10.37 2.10
CA ASP A 117 6.86 9.75 2.96
C ASP A 117 6.41 8.35 3.40
N LEU A 118 5.16 8.22 3.80
CA LEU A 118 4.62 6.93 4.23
C LEU A 118 4.59 5.93 3.05
N LEU A 119 4.18 6.38 1.87
CA LEU A 119 4.18 5.52 0.67
C LEU A 119 5.59 5.07 0.31
N GLU A 120 6.59 5.93 0.46
CA GLU A 120 7.98 5.55 0.20
C GLU A 120 8.43 4.42 1.14
N VAL A 121 8.10 4.54 2.42
CA VAL A 121 8.42 3.48 3.40
C VAL A 121 7.69 2.19 3.05
N ILE A 122 6.40 2.27 2.70
CA ILE A 122 5.61 1.10 2.30
C ILE A 122 6.24 0.44 1.07
N GLY A 123 6.60 1.23 0.06
CA GLY A 123 7.21 0.71 -1.16
C GLY A 123 8.53 0.00 -0.88
N ASN A 124 9.36 0.56 -0.02
CA ASN A 124 10.62 -0.07 0.38
C ASN A 124 10.38 -1.40 1.10
N LYS A 125 9.40 -1.44 1.99
CA LYS A 125 9.08 -2.67 2.73
C LYS A 125 8.51 -3.75 1.83
N GLU A 126 7.64 -3.39 0.88
CA GLU A 126 7.11 -4.37 -0.07
C GLU A 126 8.20 -4.89 -1.01
N GLU A 127 9.08 -4.02 -1.47
CA GLU A 127 10.19 -4.43 -2.32
C GLU A 127 11.08 -5.45 -1.61
N LYS A 128 11.46 -5.16 -0.38
CA LYS A 128 12.26 -6.09 0.41
C LYS A 128 11.49 -7.38 0.71
N PHE A 129 10.21 -7.27 1.02
CA PHE A 129 9.37 -8.43 1.29
C PHE A 129 9.37 -9.40 0.11
N PHE A 130 9.07 -8.92 -1.10
CA PHE A 130 8.99 -9.80 -2.27
C PHE A 130 10.35 -10.34 -2.68
N SER A 131 11.41 -9.56 -2.51
CA SER A 131 12.78 -10.03 -2.74
C SER A 131 13.13 -11.18 -1.78
N ASP A 132 12.85 -11.00 -0.49
CA ASP A 132 13.14 -12.02 0.52
C ASP A 132 12.28 -13.27 0.31
N LEU A 133 11.00 -13.08 -0.03
CA LEU A 133 10.09 -14.21 -0.29
C LEU A 133 10.58 -15.03 -1.49
N TYR A 134 10.98 -14.34 -2.57
CA TYR A 134 11.50 -15.02 -3.75
C TYR A 134 12.72 -15.86 -3.39
N GLU A 135 13.66 -15.31 -2.62
CA GLU A 135 14.84 -16.06 -2.20
C GLU A 135 14.49 -17.26 -1.31
N CYS A 136 13.43 -17.15 -0.53
CA CYS A 136 12.99 -18.25 0.35
C CYS A 136 12.41 -19.43 -0.43
N ILE A 137 11.66 -19.16 -1.50
CA ILE A 137 10.89 -20.19 -2.21
C ILE A 137 11.50 -20.66 -3.53
N LYS A 138 12.58 -20.05 -3.99
CA LYS A 138 13.19 -20.45 -5.26
C LYS A 138 13.92 -21.81 -5.17
#